data_5acd8ebf310d561b1b22ae5e7ed87fdf
#
_entry.id   5acd8ebf310d561b1b22ae5e7ed87fdf
#
_cell.length_a   1.000
_cell.length_b   1.000
_cell.length_c   1.000
_cell.angle_alpha   90.00
_cell.angle_beta   90.00
_cell.angle_gamma   90.00
#
_symmetry.space_group_name_H-M   'P 1'
#
loop_
_entity.id
_entity.type
_entity.pdbx_description
1 polymer ?
#
loop_
_entity_poly.entity_id
_entity_poly.type
_entity_poly.pdbx_seq_one_letter_code
_entity_poly.pdbx_strand_id
1 'polypeptide(L)'
;MADHAKGRHTATRFALGAALGVLVFLAVYGISPLDVANDAFCRGGYIEKDIQQHYAGWLFYRENAIEFPFCVTKAVNAPAGVSVAYTDSIPLLAALLRPVANALGGTFQYFGWFTLTSFALQGGFGALLCGLFCESVP
;
A
#
# COMPACT_ATOMS: atom_id res chain seq x y z
N MET A 1 1.36 23.31 -30.55
CA MET A 1 2.60 23.50 -29.75
C MET A 1 2.31 23.84 -28.28
N ALA A 2 1.32 24.67 -27.96
CA ALA A 2 0.97 25.03 -26.55
C ALA A 2 0.49 23.83 -25.69
N ASP A 3 -0.21 22.89 -26.28
CA ASP A 3 -0.79 21.75 -25.56
C ASP A 3 0.28 20.75 -25.05
N HIS A 4 1.35 20.54 -25.82
CA HIS A 4 2.49 19.72 -25.40
C HIS A 4 3.30 20.36 -24.25
N ALA A 5 3.41 21.68 -24.21
CA ALA A 5 4.10 22.39 -23.13
C ALA A 5 3.31 22.24 -21.82
N LYS A 6 1.99 22.43 -21.84
CA LYS A 6 1.12 22.30 -20.68
C LYS A 6 1.15 20.88 -20.09
N GLY A 7 1.13 19.83 -20.93
CA GLY A 7 1.23 18.45 -20.49
C GLY A 7 2.57 18.13 -19.80
N ARG A 8 3.68 18.69 -20.30
CA ARG A 8 5.01 18.51 -19.69
C ARG A 8 5.10 19.14 -18.31
N HIS A 9 4.56 20.34 -18.10
CA HIS A 9 4.54 21.00 -16.78
C HIS A 9 3.71 20.18 -15.77
N THR A 10 2.59 19.63 -16.18
CA THR A 10 1.74 18.77 -15.33
C THR A 10 2.49 17.51 -14.90
N ALA A 11 3.13 16.80 -15.85
CA ALA A 11 3.90 15.61 -15.55
C ALA A 11 5.10 15.90 -14.64
N THR A 12 5.79 17.02 -14.85
CA THR A 12 6.92 17.44 -14.00
C THR A 12 6.47 17.74 -12.58
N ARG A 13 5.37 18.49 -12.39
CA ARG A 13 4.80 18.76 -11.06
C ARG A 13 4.43 17.49 -10.33
N PHE A 14 3.75 16.56 -11.01
CA PHE A 14 3.42 15.25 -10.45
C PHE A 14 4.67 14.50 -10.02
N ALA A 15 5.68 14.41 -10.88
CA ALA A 15 6.91 13.68 -10.59
C ALA A 15 7.68 14.28 -9.39
N LEU A 16 7.76 15.60 -9.30
CA LEU A 16 8.39 16.28 -8.16
C LEU A 16 7.61 16.05 -6.86
N GLY A 17 6.29 16.14 -6.91
CA GLY A 17 5.44 15.85 -5.75
C GLY A 17 5.55 14.39 -5.31
N ALA A 18 5.55 13.46 -6.26
CA ALA A 18 5.72 12.03 -5.97
C ALA A 18 7.11 11.75 -5.37
N ALA A 19 8.16 12.36 -5.90
CA ALA A 19 9.50 12.25 -5.34
C ALA A 19 9.57 12.78 -3.90
N LEU A 20 8.92 13.90 -3.62
CA LEU A 20 8.81 14.44 -2.26
C LEU A 20 8.08 13.45 -1.34
N GLY A 21 6.97 12.84 -1.80
CA GLY A 21 6.26 11.81 -1.05
C GLY A 21 7.14 10.62 -0.71
N VAL A 22 7.93 10.13 -1.67
CA VAL A 22 8.93 9.07 -1.44
C VAL A 22 9.96 9.49 -0.40
N LEU A 23 10.51 10.70 -0.50
CA LEU A 23 11.48 11.21 0.47
C LEU A 23 10.90 11.30 1.88
N VAL A 24 9.65 11.76 2.01
CA VAL A 24 8.94 11.80 3.30
C VAL A 24 8.76 10.39 3.86
N PHE A 25 8.32 9.43 3.04
CA PHE A 25 8.22 8.04 3.47
C PHE A 25 9.57 7.51 4.00
N LEU A 26 10.65 7.71 3.25
CA LEU A 26 11.98 7.25 3.64
C LEU A 26 12.50 7.94 4.91
N ALA A 27 12.18 9.22 5.09
CA ALA A 27 12.55 9.97 6.28
C ALA A 27 11.81 9.50 7.54
N VAL A 28 10.55 9.09 7.40
CA VAL A 28 9.69 8.66 8.52
C VAL A 28 9.91 7.18 8.86
N TYR A 29 9.92 6.32 7.86
CA TYR A 29 9.90 4.86 8.05
C TYR A 29 11.23 4.17 7.71
N GLY A 30 12.12 4.85 6.98
CA GLY A 30 13.35 4.26 6.47
C GLY A 30 13.10 3.28 5.33
N ILE A 31 14.09 2.43 5.04
CA ILE A 31 14.05 1.44 3.95
C ILE A 31 13.52 0.07 4.41
N SER A 32 13.56 -0.21 5.71
CA SER A 32 13.21 -1.52 6.28
C SER A 32 11.80 -2.01 5.89
N PRO A 33 10.75 -1.16 5.80
CA PRO A 33 9.43 -1.60 5.38
C PRO A 33 9.36 -2.14 3.95
N LEU A 34 10.34 -1.85 3.10
CA LEU A 34 10.38 -2.31 1.71
C LEU A 34 10.90 -3.74 1.56
N ASP A 35 11.51 -4.29 2.60
CA ASP A 35 11.87 -5.71 2.65
C ASP A 35 10.62 -6.54 2.91
N VAL A 36 10.16 -7.26 1.89
CA VAL A 36 8.94 -8.09 1.95
C VAL A 36 9.06 -9.27 2.90
N ALA A 37 10.30 -9.70 3.23
CA ALA A 37 10.55 -10.78 4.18
C ALA A 37 10.64 -10.29 5.63
N ASN A 38 10.66 -8.98 5.84
CA ASN A 38 10.72 -8.36 7.16
C ASN A 38 9.36 -7.79 7.57
N ASP A 39 8.72 -8.43 8.53
CA ASP A 39 7.42 -7.98 9.04
C ASP A 39 7.48 -7.08 10.27
N ALA A 40 8.67 -6.61 10.67
CA ALA A 40 8.83 -5.73 11.82
C ALA A 40 7.98 -4.46 11.70
N PHE A 41 7.87 -3.90 10.50
CA PHE A 41 7.00 -2.75 10.20
C PHE A 41 5.52 -3.05 10.48
N CYS A 42 5.07 -4.29 10.19
CA CYS A 42 3.69 -4.71 10.40
C CYS A 42 3.40 -5.13 11.84
N ARG A 43 4.44 -5.50 12.60
CA ARG A 43 4.32 -5.91 14.02
C ARG A 43 4.63 -4.79 14.99
N GLY A 44 5.00 -3.60 14.48
CA GLY A 44 5.52 -2.45 15.22
C GLY A 44 4.68 -2.00 16.38
N GLY A 45 5.18 -0.98 17.07
CA GLY A 45 4.79 -0.60 18.41
C GLY A 45 3.44 0.09 18.57
N TYR A 46 3.33 0.89 19.62
CA TYR A 46 2.09 1.48 20.16
C TYR A 46 1.30 2.38 19.19
N ILE A 47 1.95 2.90 18.14
CA ILE A 47 1.38 3.91 17.23
C ILE A 47 0.72 3.25 15.99
N GLU A 48 1.01 1.98 15.71
CA GLU A 48 0.69 1.33 14.43
C GLU A 48 -0.30 0.16 14.56
N LYS A 49 -1.27 0.28 15.47
CA LYS A 49 -2.28 -0.77 15.70
C LYS A 49 -3.06 -1.14 14.43
N ASP A 50 -3.32 -0.17 13.58
CA ASP A 50 -4.07 -0.39 12.34
C ASP A 50 -3.29 -1.29 11.38
N ILE A 51 -1.99 -1.05 11.18
CA ILE A 51 -1.14 -1.92 10.36
C ILE A 51 -1.09 -3.35 10.92
N GLN A 52 -1.06 -3.52 12.23
CA GLN A 52 -1.09 -4.85 12.86
C GLN A 52 -2.40 -5.59 12.53
N GLN A 53 -3.54 -4.90 12.57
CA GLN A 53 -4.83 -5.47 12.21
C GLN A 53 -4.86 -5.88 10.74
N HIS A 54 -4.40 -5.01 9.84
CA HIS A 54 -4.29 -5.31 8.41
C HIS A 54 -3.39 -6.51 8.15
N TYR A 55 -2.26 -6.58 8.83
CA TYR A 55 -1.31 -7.67 8.69
C TYR A 55 -1.87 -9.00 9.24
N ALA A 56 -2.54 -8.97 10.39
CA ALA A 56 -3.21 -10.14 10.95
C ALA A 56 -4.26 -10.70 9.97
N GLY A 57 -5.09 -9.85 9.39
CA GLY A 57 -6.05 -10.23 8.36
C GLY A 57 -5.39 -10.86 7.13
N TRP A 58 -4.25 -10.31 6.69
CA TRP A 58 -3.44 -10.88 5.62
C TRP A 58 -2.94 -12.28 5.95
N LEU A 59 -2.39 -12.51 7.15
CA LEU A 59 -1.90 -13.80 7.58
C LEU A 59 -3.03 -14.85 7.59
N PHE A 60 -4.17 -14.53 8.20
CA PHE A 60 -5.33 -15.40 8.18
C PHE A 60 -5.81 -15.74 6.77
N TYR A 61 -5.84 -14.78 5.88
CA TYR A 61 -6.24 -15.00 4.49
C TYR A 61 -5.21 -15.85 3.73
N ARG A 62 -3.92 -15.61 3.95
CA ARG A 62 -2.84 -16.31 3.27
C ARG A 62 -2.78 -17.78 3.61
N GLU A 63 -2.96 -18.12 4.89
CA GLU A 63 -2.79 -19.49 5.40
C GLU A 63 -3.92 -20.45 5.05
N ASN A 64 -5.07 -19.93 4.66
CA ASN A 64 -6.21 -20.77 4.32
C ASN A 64 -6.17 -21.30 2.87
N ALA A 65 -6.95 -22.36 2.61
CA ALA A 65 -7.21 -22.82 1.25
C ALA A 65 -7.89 -21.71 0.42
N ILE A 66 -7.66 -21.73 -0.90
CA ILE A 66 -8.41 -20.86 -1.82
C ILE A 66 -9.78 -21.52 -2.01
N GLU A 67 -10.80 -20.91 -1.44
CA GLU A 67 -12.18 -21.37 -1.55
C GLU A 67 -13.04 -20.30 -2.26
N PHE A 68 -14.17 -20.72 -2.77
CA PHE A 68 -15.18 -19.80 -3.28
C PHE A 68 -16.18 -19.45 -2.16
N PRO A 69 -16.62 -18.18 -2.02
CA PRO A 69 -16.21 -16.99 -2.79
C PRO A 69 -14.76 -16.56 -2.49
N PHE A 70 -14.07 -16.08 -3.53
CA PHE A 70 -12.71 -15.55 -3.36
C PHE A 70 -12.68 -14.47 -2.28
N CYS A 71 -11.53 -14.35 -1.61
CA CYS A 71 -11.33 -13.40 -0.52
C CYS A 71 -12.08 -13.73 0.79
N VAL A 72 -12.61 -14.93 0.96
CA VAL A 72 -13.12 -15.39 2.25
C VAL A 72 -12.05 -16.22 2.95
N THR A 73 -11.91 -16.01 4.26
CA THR A 73 -11.09 -16.87 5.15
C THR A 73 -11.95 -17.50 6.22
N LYS A 74 -11.78 -18.80 6.44
CA LYS A 74 -12.42 -19.56 7.54
C LYS A 74 -11.57 -19.60 8.80
N ALA A 75 -10.36 -19.06 8.78
CA ALA A 75 -9.55 -18.95 9.98
C ALA A 75 -10.15 -17.99 11.02
N VAL A 76 -11.04 -17.10 10.56
CA VAL A 76 -11.78 -16.18 11.41
C VAL A 76 -13.27 -16.46 11.26
N ASN A 77 -14.00 -16.52 12.39
CA ASN A 77 -15.45 -16.74 12.44
C ASN A 77 -15.89 -18.06 11.79
N ALA A 78 -15.19 -19.17 12.10
CA ALA A 78 -15.58 -20.51 11.64
C ALA A 78 -16.95 -20.93 12.20
N PRO A 79 -17.79 -21.67 11.44
CA PRO A 79 -17.53 -22.20 10.10
C PRO A 79 -17.90 -21.23 8.96
N ALA A 80 -18.56 -20.11 9.27
CA ALA A 80 -19.08 -19.17 8.27
C ALA A 80 -17.95 -18.46 7.49
N GLY A 81 -16.84 -18.18 8.16
CA GLY A 81 -15.74 -17.39 7.61
C GLY A 81 -16.04 -15.88 7.61
N VAL A 82 -15.08 -15.12 7.17
CA VAL A 82 -15.19 -13.67 6.98
C VAL A 82 -14.48 -13.26 5.71
N SER A 83 -15.01 -12.28 5.00
CA SER A 83 -14.32 -11.72 3.84
C SER A 83 -13.12 -10.90 4.29
N VAL A 84 -11.98 -11.07 3.60
CA VAL A 84 -10.77 -10.26 3.82
C VAL A 84 -11.02 -8.76 3.67
N ALA A 85 -12.10 -8.37 2.98
CA ALA A 85 -12.52 -6.97 2.90
C ALA A 85 -12.88 -6.35 4.26
N TYR A 86 -13.31 -7.18 5.22
CA TYR A 86 -13.61 -6.73 6.59
C TYR A 86 -12.40 -6.81 7.54
N THR A 87 -11.28 -7.29 7.06
CA THR A 87 -10.02 -7.33 7.83
C THR A 87 -9.06 -6.21 7.46
N ASP A 88 -9.50 -5.28 6.60
CA ASP A 88 -8.73 -4.14 6.11
C ASP A 88 -7.39 -4.49 5.43
N SER A 89 -7.20 -5.73 5.02
CA SER A 89 -5.95 -6.26 4.45
C SER A 89 -5.70 -5.82 3.00
N ILE A 90 -6.30 -4.72 2.54
CA ILE A 90 -6.23 -4.25 1.15
C ILE A 90 -6.60 -5.38 0.20
N PRO A 91 -7.89 -5.78 0.12
CA PRO A 91 -8.34 -7.06 -0.45
C PRO A 91 -7.83 -7.34 -1.86
N LEU A 92 -7.72 -6.31 -2.70
CA LEU A 92 -7.22 -6.44 -4.07
C LEU A 92 -5.76 -6.91 -4.08
N LEU A 93 -4.90 -6.27 -3.29
CA LEU A 93 -3.49 -6.66 -3.20
C LEU A 93 -3.34 -8.02 -2.52
N ALA A 94 -4.11 -8.29 -1.48
CA ALA A 94 -4.12 -9.58 -0.82
C ALA A 94 -4.45 -10.72 -1.81
N ALA A 95 -5.49 -10.56 -2.62
CA ALA A 95 -5.90 -11.55 -3.61
C ALA A 95 -4.83 -11.76 -4.71
N LEU A 96 -4.24 -10.67 -5.23
CA LEU A 96 -3.23 -10.73 -6.29
C LEU A 96 -1.89 -11.29 -5.80
N LEU A 97 -1.47 -10.94 -4.58
CA LEU A 97 -0.16 -11.29 -4.05
C LEU A 97 -0.14 -12.63 -3.32
N ARG A 98 -1.29 -13.18 -2.95
CA ARG A 98 -1.37 -14.47 -2.26
C ARG A 98 -0.66 -15.62 -2.99
N PRO A 99 -0.87 -15.86 -4.30
CA PRO A 99 -0.17 -16.95 -5.00
C PRO A 99 1.36 -16.72 -5.00
N VAL A 100 1.81 -15.48 -5.13
CA VAL A 100 3.24 -15.13 -5.09
C VAL A 100 3.81 -15.39 -3.71
N ALA A 101 3.13 -14.91 -2.67
CA ALA A 101 3.55 -15.11 -1.29
C ALA A 101 3.64 -16.58 -0.89
N ASN A 102 2.68 -17.41 -1.37
CA ASN A 102 2.68 -18.84 -1.10
C ASN A 102 3.79 -19.57 -1.86
N ALA A 103 4.10 -19.15 -3.09
CA ALA A 103 5.21 -19.70 -3.86
C ALA A 103 6.58 -19.38 -3.26
N LEU A 104 6.76 -18.18 -2.71
CA LEU A 104 8.00 -17.77 -2.04
C LEU A 104 8.18 -18.45 -0.67
N GLY A 105 7.10 -18.77 0.01
CA GLY A 105 7.14 -19.29 1.38
C GLY A 105 7.61 -18.26 2.41
N GLY A 106 7.72 -18.69 3.68
CA GLY A 106 8.20 -17.81 4.76
C GLY A 106 7.35 -16.57 5.03
N THR A 107 7.96 -15.57 5.63
CA THR A 107 7.33 -14.27 5.88
C THR A 107 7.19 -13.49 4.57
N PHE A 108 6.02 -12.90 4.37
CA PHE A 108 5.77 -12.04 3.22
C PHE A 108 4.79 -10.93 3.61
N GLN A 109 5.20 -9.69 3.43
CA GLN A 109 4.36 -8.51 3.60
C GLN A 109 4.48 -7.58 2.39
N TYR A 110 3.42 -6.86 2.07
CA TYR A 110 3.36 -5.87 0.97
C TYR A 110 3.01 -4.46 1.47
N PHE A 111 2.79 -4.31 2.75
CA PHE A 111 2.29 -3.07 3.36
C PHE A 111 3.29 -1.92 3.24
N GLY A 112 4.59 -2.20 3.32
CA GLY A 112 5.62 -1.20 3.12
C GLY A 112 5.57 -0.59 1.71
N TRP A 113 5.45 -1.43 0.69
CA TRP A 113 5.32 -0.98 -0.71
C TRP A 113 3.99 -0.26 -0.96
N PHE A 114 2.90 -0.74 -0.37
CA PHE A 114 1.61 -0.04 -0.44
C PHE A 114 1.70 1.36 0.17
N THR A 115 2.31 1.48 1.36
CA THR A 115 2.48 2.76 2.04
C THR A 115 3.38 3.70 1.23
N LEU A 116 4.52 3.22 0.71
CA LEU A 116 5.39 4.01 -0.17
C LEU A 116 4.63 4.53 -1.38
N THR A 117 3.87 3.65 -2.06
CA THR A 117 3.08 4.04 -3.23
C THR A 117 2.02 5.08 -2.87
N SER A 118 1.38 4.93 -1.71
CA SER A 118 0.40 5.90 -1.21
C SER A 118 1.02 7.27 -0.97
N PHE A 119 2.21 7.34 -0.36
CA PHE A 119 2.94 8.58 -0.15
C PHE A 119 3.34 9.23 -1.49
N ALA A 120 3.83 8.45 -2.44
CA ALA A 120 4.19 8.95 -3.77
C ALA A 120 2.97 9.52 -4.52
N LEU A 121 1.85 8.80 -4.51
CA LEU A 121 0.61 9.25 -5.17
C LEU A 121 0.02 10.48 -4.48
N GLN A 122 -0.01 10.53 -3.14
CA GLN A 122 -0.48 11.69 -2.39
C GLN A 122 0.38 12.92 -2.69
N GLY A 123 1.71 12.77 -2.70
CA GLY A 123 2.62 13.85 -3.08
C GLY A 123 2.39 14.32 -4.52
N GLY A 124 2.31 13.39 -5.47
CA GLY A 124 2.09 13.69 -6.88
C GLY A 124 0.77 14.41 -7.16
N PHE A 125 -0.34 13.85 -6.67
CA PHE A 125 -1.67 14.46 -6.85
C PHE A 125 -1.83 15.73 -6.02
N GLY A 126 -1.24 15.79 -4.82
CA GLY A 126 -1.20 17.01 -4.02
C GLY A 126 -0.52 18.17 -4.74
N ALA A 127 0.62 17.90 -5.39
CA ALA A 127 1.32 18.93 -6.20
C ALA A 127 0.49 19.39 -7.40
N LEU A 128 -0.26 18.49 -8.05
CA LEU A 128 -1.19 18.86 -9.10
C LEU A 128 -2.33 19.75 -8.57
N LEU A 129 -2.92 19.36 -7.45
CA LEU A 129 -4.00 20.10 -6.83
C LEU A 129 -3.55 21.50 -6.42
N CYS A 130 -2.40 21.63 -5.75
CA CYS A 130 -1.81 22.94 -5.43
C CYS A 130 -1.56 23.79 -6.68
N GLY A 131 -1.13 23.16 -7.77
CA GLY A 131 -0.92 23.84 -9.05
C GLY A 131 -2.17 24.42 -9.69
N LEU A 132 -3.37 23.99 -9.28
CA LEU A 132 -4.64 24.60 -9.74
C LEU A 132 -4.95 25.93 -9.01
N PHE A 133 -4.45 26.08 -7.79
CA PHE A 133 -4.71 27.26 -6.96
C PHE A 133 -3.54 28.26 -6.94
N CYS A 134 -2.33 27.83 -7.27
CA CYS A 134 -1.13 28.64 -7.28
C CYS A 134 -0.68 28.85 -8.74
N GLU A 135 -1.24 29.85 -9.42
CA GLU A 135 -0.85 30.20 -10.79
C GLU A 135 0.58 30.76 -10.91
N SER A 136 1.20 31.12 -9.79
CA SER A 136 2.49 31.83 -9.72
C SER A 136 3.71 30.92 -9.52
N VAL A 137 3.53 29.60 -9.49
CA VAL A 137 4.67 28.66 -9.39
C VAL A 137 5.02 28.17 -10.80
N PRO A 138 6.16 28.62 -11.37
CA PRO A 138 6.59 28.23 -12.72
C PRO A 138 6.85 26.74 -12.87
#